data_c50d1b1b0d369eec3c9100b5d89c0151
#
_entry.id   c50d1b1b0d369eec3c9100b5d89c0151
#
_cell.length_a   1.000
_cell.length_b   1.000
_cell.length_c   1.000
_cell.angle_alpha   90.00
_cell.angle_beta   90.00
_cell.angle_gamma   90.00
#
_symmetry.space_group_name_H-M   'P 1'
#
loop_
_entity.id
_entity.type
_entity.pdbx_description
1 polymer ?
#
loop_
_entity_poly.entity_id
_entity_poly.type
_entity_poly.pdbx_seq_one_letter_code
_entity_poly.pdbx_strand_id
1 'polypeptide(L)'
;MRFLNSRTLRYFGQRARELAHNFENAHHPYEERQGGRSWEDYYRRRWQHDKVVRSTHGVNCTGSCSFDVFVKDGIIVWEAQKTDYPTPHPDFPDYEPRGCPRGVSASWYVYSPLRVKYPYIRGKLLEMWKAAKQANNNDPVAAWEAIQSDPAKRKAYQQARGKGGFVRFSWDEASEIIAASLISTIKKHGPDRIFGFTPLPAMSMTSFASGARFLSMLGASMVSFYDWYCDLPPASPQIWGEQTDVPESADWYNAGYIISWGSNLPQTRTPDAHFYVEARYRGTKIAAISPDYADFTKFADHWLPVRAGTDGALAMAMDHVVLKEFYLDRRVPYFEDYAKRFTDLPFLLFLDEEERDGETVLTPGRCVRASDLGLGGNNPEWKFVIHDRTRKGPAVPNGSIGSRYGEEGTWNLEMRDCYDRADLDPVLSYADLGDETEWKLAAFPVFFEGQPSLRKGAVPVRRLAVTGADGKQQERLVTTVFDILAASLAIDRGHGGDVASGYEDARAYATPAWQEAITGVPAEDMIRVAREFADNAERTGGRSMIIMGAGVNH
;
A
#
# COMPACT_ATOMS: atom_id res chain seq x y z
N MET A 1 26.66 -15.51 38.11
CA MET A 1 25.36 -16.20 38.21
C MET A 1 24.18 -15.28 38.59
N ARG A 2 24.19 -14.00 38.18
CA ARG A 2 23.09 -13.05 38.48
C ARG A 2 22.19 -12.74 37.26
N PHE A 3 22.09 -13.62 36.27
CA PHE A 3 21.60 -13.23 34.94
C PHE A 3 20.32 -13.90 34.45
N LEU A 4 19.74 -14.78 35.22
CA LEU A 4 18.37 -15.23 34.93
C LEU A 4 17.45 -14.51 35.92
N ASN A 5 16.53 -13.69 35.40
CA ASN A 5 15.55 -13.08 36.30
C ASN A 5 14.70 -14.18 36.93
N SER A 6 14.08 -13.89 38.06
CA SER A 6 13.30 -14.87 38.83
C SER A 6 12.17 -15.52 38.04
N ARG A 7 11.68 -14.85 36.99
CA ARG A 7 10.62 -15.36 36.07
C ARG A 7 11.18 -16.41 35.11
N THR A 8 12.31 -16.13 34.48
CA THR A 8 12.99 -17.07 33.58
C THR A 8 13.43 -18.33 34.33
N LEU A 9 13.95 -18.20 35.55
CA LEU A 9 14.29 -19.35 36.38
C LEU A 9 13.05 -20.17 36.77
N ARG A 10 11.94 -19.54 37.10
CA ARG A 10 10.66 -20.23 37.35
C ARG A 10 10.17 -20.99 36.14
N TYR A 11 10.20 -20.38 34.97
CA TYR A 11 9.79 -21.04 33.72
C TYR A 11 10.61 -22.28 33.41
N PHE A 12 11.94 -22.16 33.41
CA PHE A 12 12.81 -23.32 33.19
C PHE A 12 12.71 -24.36 34.30
N GLY A 13 12.57 -23.94 35.54
CA GLY A 13 12.35 -24.85 36.66
C GLY A 13 11.01 -25.60 36.58
N GLN A 14 9.98 -24.95 36.06
CA GLN A 14 8.69 -25.58 35.83
C GLN A 14 8.80 -26.58 34.66
N ARG A 15 9.43 -26.20 33.54
CA ARG A 15 9.62 -27.11 32.38
C ARG A 15 10.52 -28.30 32.73
N ALA A 16 11.57 -28.09 33.52
CA ALA A 16 12.42 -29.19 33.99
C ALA A 16 11.63 -30.15 34.87
N ARG A 17 10.79 -29.65 35.78
CA ARG A 17 9.92 -30.48 36.62
C ARG A 17 8.88 -31.25 35.79
N GLU A 18 8.28 -30.61 34.79
CA GLU A 18 7.32 -31.25 33.86
C GLU A 18 8.00 -32.37 33.05
N LEU A 19 9.22 -32.13 32.57
CA LEU A 19 10.00 -33.15 31.86
C LEU A 19 10.38 -34.33 32.81
N ALA A 20 10.88 -34.04 34.01
CA ALA A 20 11.21 -35.08 34.99
C ALA A 20 9.98 -35.91 35.35
N HIS A 21 8.84 -35.28 35.61
CA HIS A 21 7.59 -35.96 35.89
C HIS A 21 7.10 -36.83 34.73
N ASN A 22 7.31 -36.38 33.50
CA ASN A 22 7.01 -37.18 32.30
C ASN A 22 7.92 -38.37 32.14
N PHE A 23 9.22 -38.22 32.45
CA PHE A 23 10.18 -39.35 32.41
C PHE A 23 9.83 -40.39 33.47
N GLU A 24 9.51 -39.95 34.68
CA GLU A 24 9.06 -40.86 35.75
C GLU A 24 7.81 -41.63 35.36
N ASN A 25 6.82 -40.94 34.78
CA ASN A 25 5.57 -41.58 34.34
C ASN A 25 5.73 -42.48 33.09
N ALA A 26 6.72 -42.20 32.23
CA ALA A 26 6.96 -43.00 31.02
C ALA A 26 7.57 -44.37 31.35
N HIS A 27 8.24 -44.53 32.47
CA HIS A 27 8.86 -45.76 32.90
C HIS A 27 7.99 -46.66 33.77
N HIS A 28 6.80 -46.22 34.21
CA HIS A 28 5.88 -47.04 34.97
C HIS A 28 5.07 -47.97 34.08
N PRO A 29 4.99 -49.28 34.42
CA PRO A 29 4.13 -50.21 33.74
C PRO A 29 2.67 -49.76 33.78
N TYR A 30 1.93 -50.08 32.73
CA TYR A 30 0.53 -49.67 32.58
C TYR A 30 -0.39 -50.09 33.73
N GLU A 31 -0.05 -51.23 34.38
CA GLU A 31 -0.79 -51.79 35.54
C GLU A 31 -0.63 -50.97 36.80
N GLU A 32 0.53 -50.32 37.01
CA GLU A 32 0.76 -49.42 38.14
C GLU A 32 0.06 -48.07 38.00
N ARG A 33 -0.42 -47.76 36.80
CA ARG A 33 -1.14 -46.50 36.51
C ARG A 33 -2.62 -46.54 36.83
N GLN A 34 -3.17 -47.68 37.26
CA GLN A 34 -4.62 -47.86 37.50
C GLN A 34 -5.18 -47.05 38.66
N GLY A 35 -4.38 -46.52 39.51
CA GLY A 35 -4.83 -45.68 40.66
C GLY A 35 -4.75 -44.17 40.47
N GLY A 36 -4.06 -43.69 39.45
CA GLY A 36 -3.86 -42.25 39.24
C GLY A 36 -3.81 -41.86 37.80
N ARG A 37 -4.62 -40.88 37.43
CA ARG A 37 -4.57 -40.22 36.11
C ARG A 37 -3.45 -39.15 36.08
N SER A 38 -2.32 -39.43 36.77
CA SER A 38 -1.22 -38.47 36.91
C SER A 38 -0.57 -38.06 35.60
N TRP A 39 -0.61 -38.93 34.59
CA TRP A 39 -0.15 -38.61 33.25
C TRP A 39 -1.07 -37.59 32.56
N GLU A 40 -2.34 -37.52 32.93
CA GLU A 40 -3.25 -36.46 32.44
C GLU A 40 -3.00 -35.12 33.14
N ASP A 41 -2.46 -35.13 34.37
CA ASP A 41 -2.15 -33.91 35.09
C ASP A 41 -1.13 -33.05 34.35
N TYR A 42 -0.23 -33.67 33.60
CA TYR A 42 0.69 -32.93 32.75
C TYR A 42 -0.07 -32.09 31.70
N TYR A 43 -1.04 -32.67 31.01
CA TYR A 43 -1.85 -31.95 30.02
C TYR A 43 -2.75 -30.93 30.67
N ARG A 44 -3.36 -31.26 31.81
CA ARG A 44 -4.24 -30.36 32.55
C ARG A 44 -3.47 -29.17 33.11
N ARG A 45 -2.27 -29.37 33.67
CA ARG A 45 -1.41 -28.32 34.23
C ARG A 45 -0.81 -27.43 33.14
N ARG A 46 -0.59 -27.95 31.95
CA ARG A 46 -0.11 -27.17 30.81
C ARG A 46 -1.05 -26.03 30.45
N TRP A 47 -2.34 -26.23 30.62
CA TRP A 47 -3.38 -25.26 30.28
C TRP A 47 -3.82 -24.38 31.47
N GLN A 48 -3.27 -24.59 32.67
CA GLN A 48 -3.59 -23.75 33.81
C GLN A 48 -3.07 -22.35 33.61
N HIS A 49 -3.91 -21.38 33.91
CA HIS A 49 -3.58 -19.96 33.82
C HIS A 49 -4.27 -19.18 34.95
N ASP A 50 -3.70 -18.03 35.30
CA ASP A 50 -4.25 -17.12 36.31
C ASP A 50 -5.10 -16.06 35.64
N LYS A 51 -4.76 -15.69 34.39
CA LYS A 51 -5.51 -14.70 33.60
C LYS A 51 -5.34 -14.94 32.11
N VAL A 52 -6.27 -14.39 31.37
CA VAL A 52 -6.23 -14.28 29.91
C VAL A 52 -6.13 -12.81 29.55
N VAL A 53 -5.24 -12.46 28.65
CA VAL A 53 -5.03 -11.08 28.18
C VAL A 53 -5.14 -11.06 26.68
N ARG A 54 -5.97 -10.17 26.13
CA ARG A 54 -6.00 -9.93 24.71
C ARG A 54 -4.75 -9.19 24.29
N SER A 55 -4.08 -9.69 23.25
CA SER A 55 -2.87 -9.09 22.71
C SER A 55 -2.69 -9.43 21.24
N THR A 56 -1.67 -8.87 20.63
CA THR A 56 -1.17 -9.23 19.31
C THR A 56 0.32 -9.50 19.38
N HIS A 57 0.90 -10.12 18.37
CA HIS A 57 2.34 -10.28 18.28
C HIS A 57 3.00 -9.13 17.53
N GLY A 58 4.28 -8.89 17.82
CA GLY A 58 5.03 -7.76 17.24
C GLY A 58 5.74 -8.10 15.93
N VAL A 59 5.05 -8.68 14.96
CA VAL A 59 5.58 -8.90 13.61
C VAL A 59 4.88 -8.01 12.60
N ASN A 60 5.64 -7.60 11.60
CA ASN A 60 5.15 -6.75 10.53
C ASN A 60 4.33 -7.58 9.53
N CYS A 61 3.05 -7.76 9.82
CA CYS A 61 2.10 -8.30 8.85
C CYS A 61 0.74 -7.64 9.01
N THR A 62 -0.06 -7.64 7.94
CA THR A 62 -1.36 -6.99 7.88
C THR A 62 -2.52 -7.92 8.25
N GLY A 63 -2.22 -9.05 8.92
CA GLY A 63 -3.20 -10.10 9.18
C GLY A 63 -4.20 -9.82 10.28
N SER A 64 -4.15 -8.65 10.93
CA SER A 64 -5.10 -8.23 11.98
C SER A 64 -5.35 -9.26 13.07
N CYS A 65 -4.34 -10.09 13.39
CA CYS A 65 -4.48 -11.14 14.37
C CYS A 65 -4.62 -10.58 15.78
N SER A 66 -5.57 -11.12 16.52
CA SER A 66 -5.73 -10.90 17.95
C SER A 66 -5.69 -12.24 18.66
N PHE A 67 -4.97 -12.30 19.78
CA PHE A 67 -4.77 -13.53 20.52
C PHE A 67 -5.28 -13.41 21.96
N ASP A 68 -5.88 -14.48 22.45
CA ASP A 68 -6.02 -14.73 23.87
C ASP A 68 -4.71 -15.30 24.37
N VAL A 69 -4.01 -14.53 25.18
CA VAL A 69 -2.73 -14.89 25.77
C VAL A 69 -2.97 -15.36 27.20
N PHE A 70 -2.73 -16.64 27.43
CA PHE A 70 -2.92 -17.29 28.73
C PHE A 70 -1.66 -17.13 29.56
N VAL A 71 -1.80 -16.58 30.75
CA VAL A 71 -0.68 -16.23 31.63
C VAL A 71 -0.83 -16.95 32.94
N LYS A 72 0.26 -17.55 33.43
CA LYS A 72 0.39 -18.11 34.78
C LYS A 72 1.60 -17.55 35.48
N ASP A 73 1.44 -17.05 36.69
CA ASP A 73 2.52 -16.45 37.46
C ASP A 73 3.34 -15.41 36.69
N GLY A 74 2.70 -14.66 35.82
CA GLY A 74 3.34 -13.65 34.96
C GLY A 74 4.13 -14.22 33.78
N ILE A 75 3.96 -15.50 33.44
CA ILE A 75 4.60 -16.19 32.33
C ILE A 75 3.51 -16.58 31.32
N ILE A 76 3.74 -16.31 30.04
CA ILE A 76 2.85 -16.77 28.96
C ILE A 76 3.02 -18.29 28.84
N VAL A 77 1.93 -19.01 28.99
CA VAL A 77 1.91 -20.48 28.91
C VAL A 77 1.27 -20.98 27.60
N TRP A 78 0.40 -20.16 26.99
CA TRP A 78 -0.31 -20.51 25.79
C TRP A 78 -0.81 -19.26 25.05
N GLU A 79 -0.98 -19.34 23.74
CA GLU A 79 -1.69 -18.36 22.92
C GLU A 79 -2.70 -19.08 22.02
N ALA A 80 -3.88 -18.50 21.87
CA ALA A 80 -4.89 -18.97 20.94
C ALA A 80 -5.43 -17.80 20.10
N GLN A 81 -5.73 -18.04 18.85
CA GLN A 81 -6.39 -17.05 18.01
C GLN A 81 -7.74 -16.67 18.62
N LYS A 82 -8.00 -15.39 18.78
CA LYS A 82 -9.30 -14.85 19.15
C LYS A 82 -10.26 -15.03 17.98
N THR A 83 -11.47 -15.53 18.26
CA THR A 83 -12.44 -15.86 17.21
C THR A 83 -13.75 -15.04 17.29
N ASP A 84 -13.90 -14.19 18.30
CA ASP A 84 -15.06 -13.35 18.54
C ASP A 84 -14.94 -11.95 17.90
N TYR A 85 -14.45 -11.90 16.67
CA TYR A 85 -14.44 -10.64 15.94
C TYR A 85 -15.86 -10.22 15.60
N PRO A 86 -16.16 -8.92 15.69
CA PRO A 86 -17.49 -8.44 15.30
C PRO A 86 -17.68 -8.64 13.80
N THR A 87 -18.86 -9.07 13.40
CA THR A 87 -19.27 -9.07 12.00
C THR A 87 -19.44 -7.62 11.54
N PRO A 88 -18.77 -7.19 10.46
CA PRO A 88 -18.83 -5.79 9.99
C PRO A 88 -20.25 -5.39 9.57
N HIS A 89 -20.98 -6.29 8.95
CA HIS A 89 -22.34 -6.08 8.49
C HIS A 89 -23.11 -7.42 8.45
N PRO A 90 -24.42 -7.43 8.74
CA PRO A 90 -25.22 -8.67 8.75
C PRO A 90 -25.22 -9.45 7.42
N ASP A 91 -25.09 -8.74 6.31
CA ASP A 91 -25.11 -9.33 4.97
C ASP A 91 -23.73 -9.78 4.47
N PHE A 92 -22.66 -9.51 5.22
CA PHE A 92 -21.32 -9.95 4.88
C PHE A 92 -20.98 -11.28 5.54
N PRO A 93 -20.15 -12.12 4.89
CA PRO A 93 -19.60 -13.30 5.52
C PRO A 93 -18.82 -12.92 6.79
N ASP A 94 -18.82 -13.79 7.78
CA ASP A 94 -17.98 -13.61 8.96
C ASP A 94 -16.51 -13.54 8.55
N TYR A 95 -15.74 -12.74 9.27
CA TYR A 95 -14.31 -12.54 9.00
C TYR A 95 -13.52 -13.85 9.13
N GLU A 96 -14.00 -14.83 9.89
CA GLU A 96 -13.35 -16.12 10.12
C GLU A 96 -11.85 -15.99 10.46
N PRO A 97 -11.49 -15.30 11.55
CA PRO A 97 -10.10 -14.98 11.85
C PRO A 97 -9.26 -16.24 12.01
N ARG A 98 -8.20 -16.35 11.22
CA ARG A 98 -7.27 -17.49 11.24
C ARG A 98 -5.85 -16.99 11.42
N GLY A 99 -5.31 -17.19 12.64
CA GLY A 99 -3.91 -16.90 12.91
C GLY A 99 -2.98 -17.88 12.20
N CYS A 100 -1.75 -17.44 11.95
CA CYS A 100 -0.71 -18.30 11.38
C CYS A 100 0.18 -18.92 12.47
N PRO A 101 0.98 -19.97 12.15
CA PRO A 101 1.91 -20.58 13.09
C PRO A 101 2.91 -19.61 13.74
N ARG A 102 3.29 -18.54 13.04
CA ARG A 102 4.18 -17.51 13.59
C ARG A 102 3.54 -16.76 14.75
N GLY A 103 2.28 -16.40 14.65
CA GLY A 103 1.54 -15.72 15.72
C GLY A 103 1.34 -16.60 16.93
N VAL A 104 0.85 -17.82 16.75
CA VAL A 104 0.58 -18.76 17.85
C VAL A 104 1.85 -19.31 18.52
N SER A 105 3.02 -18.99 17.98
CA SER A 105 4.31 -19.34 18.57
C SER A 105 5.10 -18.13 19.09
N ALA A 106 4.49 -16.96 19.21
CA ALA A 106 5.18 -15.73 19.56
C ALA A 106 5.86 -15.79 20.95
N SER A 107 5.27 -16.49 21.94
CA SER A 107 5.89 -16.70 23.25
C SER A 107 7.22 -17.44 23.19
N TRP A 108 7.41 -18.30 22.20
CA TRP A 108 8.68 -19.01 22.01
C TRP A 108 9.82 -18.06 21.68
N TYR A 109 9.57 -16.97 20.97
CA TYR A 109 10.58 -15.92 20.74
C TYR A 109 10.92 -15.20 22.03
N VAL A 110 9.93 -14.94 22.88
CA VAL A 110 10.14 -14.26 24.18
C VAL A 110 11.03 -15.09 25.11
N TYR A 111 10.82 -16.40 25.14
CA TYR A 111 11.52 -17.32 26.06
C TYR A 111 12.65 -18.12 25.41
N SER A 112 12.90 -17.90 24.12
CA SER A 112 13.95 -18.62 23.38
C SER A 112 15.34 -18.42 24.02
N PRO A 113 16.13 -19.50 24.14
CA PRO A 113 17.54 -19.39 24.58
C PRO A 113 18.38 -18.61 23.55
N LEU A 114 17.94 -18.54 22.30
CA LEU A 114 18.62 -17.79 21.23
C LEU A 114 18.28 -16.31 21.23
N ARG A 115 17.33 -15.86 22.06
CA ARG A 115 16.99 -14.44 22.18
C ARG A 115 18.21 -13.63 22.60
N VAL A 116 18.49 -12.55 21.87
CA VAL A 116 19.56 -11.60 22.22
C VAL A 116 19.21 -10.93 23.55
N LYS A 117 20.05 -11.15 24.56
CA LYS A 117 19.81 -10.70 25.96
C LYS A 117 20.64 -9.50 26.37
N TYR A 118 21.66 -9.19 25.59
CA TYR A 118 22.65 -8.18 25.93
C TYR A 118 22.96 -7.33 24.71
N PRO A 119 23.38 -6.08 24.90
CA PRO A 119 23.89 -5.29 23.81
C PRO A 119 25.22 -5.88 23.31
N TYR A 120 25.40 -5.73 22.00
CA TYR A 120 26.63 -6.11 21.29
C TYR A 120 27.15 -4.92 20.52
N ILE A 121 28.46 -4.77 20.51
CA ILE A 121 29.19 -3.75 19.77
C ILE A 121 30.26 -4.41 18.91
N ARG A 122 30.64 -3.81 17.81
CA ARG A 122 31.84 -4.25 17.07
C ARG A 122 33.05 -4.08 17.94
N GLY A 123 33.83 -5.14 18.12
CA GLY A 123 35.03 -5.13 18.97
C GLY A 123 36.00 -4.01 18.57
N LYS A 124 36.13 -3.75 17.27
CA LYS A 124 36.97 -2.65 16.75
C LYS A 124 36.52 -1.27 17.23
N LEU A 125 35.22 -1.02 17.30
CA LEU A 125 34.71 0.24 17.83
C LEU A 125 34.89 0.32 19.35
N LEU A 126 34.68 -0.78 20.05
CA LEU A 126 34.87 -0.80 21.51
C LEU A 126 36.33 -0.53 21.93
N GLU A 127 37.29 -1.10 21.20
CA GLU A 127 38.74 -0.81 21.43
C GLU A 127 39.03 0.68 21.26
N MET A 128 38.56 1.26 20.15
CA MET A 128 38.71 2.69 19.86
C MET A 128 38.04 3.55 20.92
N TRP A 129 36.84 3.16 21.35
CA TRP A 129 36.07 3.87 22.35
C TRP A 129 36.81 3.91 23.69
N LYS A 130 37.28 2.77 24.19
CA LYS A 130 38.02 2.70 25.43
C LYS A 130 39.32 3.52 25.40
N ALA A 131 40.08 3.43 24.33
CA ALA A 131 41.28 4.21 24.12
C ALA A 131 40.99 5.72 24.05
N ALA A 132 39.94 6.12 23.33
CA ALA A 132 39.54 7.51 23.21
C ALA A 132 39.04 8.09 24.55
N LYS A 133 38.27 7.33 25.35
CA LYS A 133 37.85 7.76 26.69
C LYS A 133 39.05 8.00 27.60
N GLN A 134 39.99 7.07 27.64
CA GLN A 134 41.21 7.23 28.44
C GLN A 134 41.99 8.48 28.01
N ALA A 135 42.12 8.74 26.72
CA ALA A 135 42.85 9.90 26.20
C ALA A 135 42.12 11.24 26.40
N ASN A 136 40.82 11.25 26.67
CA ASN A 136 40.01 12.44 26.85
C ASN A 136 39.42 12.56 28.27
N ASN A 137 40.15 12.18 29.28
CA ASN A 137 39.76 12.30 30.69
C ASN A 137 38.38 11.67 31.02
N ASN A 138 38.04 10.59 30.35
CA ASN A 138 36.76 9.89 30.43
C ASN A 138 35.53 10.75 29.98
N ASP A 139 35.72 11.85 29.28
CA ASP A 139 34.59 12.58 28.64
C ASP A 139 34.10 11.75 27.45
N PRO A 140 32.84 11.27 27.49
CA PRO A 140 32.30 10.43 26.43
C PRO A 140 32.07 11.19 25.14
N VAL A 141 31.70 12.46 25.20
CA VAL A 141 31.43 13.26 23.98
C VAL A 141 32.75 13.56 23.29
N ALA A 142 33.79 14.00 24.02
CA ALA A 142 35.12 14.24 23.46
C ALA A 142 35.74 12.95 22.89
N ALA A 143 35.55 11.82 23.54
CA ALA A 143 35.99 10.52 23.07
C ALA A 143 35.34 10.12 21.73
N TRP A 144 34.01 10.32 21.61
CA TRP A 144 33.29 10.08 20.37
C TRP A 144 33.79 11.00 19.25
N GLU A 145 33.96 12.27 19.54
CA GLU A 145 34.46 13.26 18.59
C GLU A 145 35.88 12.94 18.11
N ALA A 146 36.75 12.48 18.97
CA ALA A 146 38.11 12.05 18.63
C ALA A 146 38.14 10.83 17.69
N ILE A 147 37.12 9.97 17.74
CA ILE A 147 36.95 8.86 16.79
C ILE A 147 36.39 9.37 15.46
N GLN A 148 35.37 10.23 15.49
CA GLN A 148 34.66 10.69 14.30
C GLN A 148 35.46 11.71 13.48
N SER A 149 36.27 12.55 14.10
CA SER A 149 37.13 13.52 13.43
C SER A 149 38.34 12.89 12.74
N ASP A 150 38.75 11.69 13.14
CA ASP A 150 39.83 10.94 12.51
C ASP A 150 39.31 10.06 11.37
N PRO A 151 39.55 10.40 10.09
CA PRO A 151 39.06 9.62 8.96
C PRO A 151 39.54 8.16 8.96
N ALA A 152 40.75 7.90 9.45
CA ALA A 152 41.31 6.55 9.49
C ALA A 152 40.59 5.67 10.52
N LYS A 153 40.33 6.21 11.72
CA LYS A 153 39.55 5.52 12.75
C LYS A 153 38.13 5.27 12.30
N ARG A 154 37.47 6.31 11.75
CA ARG A 154 36.11 6.19 11.23
C ARG A 154 36.01 5.11 10.15
N LYS A 155 36.92 5.12 9.18
CA LYS A 155 36.98 4.10 8.13
C LYS A 155 37.24 2.70 8.69
N ALA A 156 38.13 2.57 9.67
CA ALA A 156 38.49 1.28 10.23
C ALA A 156 37.33 0.54 10.88
N TYR A 157 36.49 1.22 11.70
CA TYR A 157 35.34 0.55 12.29
C TYR A 157 34.17 0.36 11.29
N GLN A 158 34.04 1.26 10.30
CA GLN A 158 33.04 1.10 9.23
C GLN A 158 33.36 -0.11 8.36
N GLN A 159 34.62 -0.34 8.03
CA GLN A 159 35.07 -1.50 7.25
C GLN A 159 34.94 -2.84 8.00
N ALA A 160 34.73 -2.81 9.32
CA ALA A 160 34.41 -4.00 10.09
C ALA A 160 32.96 -4.47 9.92
N ARG A 161 32.10 -3.68 9.23
CA ARG A 161 30.70 -4.05 8.97
C ARG A 161 30.64 -5.31 8.11
N GLY A 162 29.77 -6.25 8.47
CA GLY A 162 29.60 -7.53 7.76
C GLY A 162 30.68 -8.58 8.01
N LYS A 163 31.72 -8.27 8.80
CA LYS A 163 32.84 -9.21 9.05
C LYS A 163 32.77 -9.90 10.42
N GLY A 164 31.64 -9.78 11.12
CA GLY A 164 31.49 -10.30 12.49
C GLY A 164 32.28 -9.51 13.53
N GLY A 165 32.85 -10.21 14.52
CA GLY A 165 33.67 -9.57 15.55
C GLY A 165 32.86 -8.77 16.58
N PHE A 166 31.61 -9.13 16.81
CA PHE A 166 30.77 -8.54 17.85
C PHE A 166 31.20 -9.04 19.22
N VAL A 167 31.30 -8.13 20.18
CA VAL A 167 31.57 -8.42 21.57
C VAL A 167 30.42 -7.92 22.44
N ARG A 168 30.14 -8.66 23.50
CA ARG A 168 29.14 -8.28 24.51
C ARG A 168 29.68 -7.14 25.35
N PHE A 169 28.83 -6.16 25.68
CA PHE A 169 29.12 -5.09 26.61
C PHE A 169 27.91 -4.77 27.50
N SER A 170 28.03 -3.82 28.42
CA SER A 170 26.97 -3.48 29.35
C SER A 170 25.94 -2.53 28.73
N TRP A 171 24.75 -2.46 29.30
CA TRP A 171 23.74 -1.46 28.95
C TRP A 171 24.19 -0.04 29.26
N ASP A 172 24.97 0.14 30.35
CA ASP A 172 25.49 1.45 30.70
C ASP A 172 26.48 1.96 29.65
N GLU A 173 27.42 1.11 29.21
CA GLU A 173 28.35 1.44 28.13
C GLU A 173 27.61 1.68 26.81
N ALA A 174 26.58 0.89 26.51
CA ALA A 174 25.78 1.07 25.28
C ALA A 174 25.07 2.42 25.30
N SER A 175 24.41 2.75 26.39
CA SER A 175 23.71 4.01 26.57
C SER A 175 24.65 5.21 26.52
N GLU A 176 25.84 5.10 27.10
CA GLU A 176 26.86 6.14 27.08
C GLU A 176 27.36 6.44 25.65
N ILE A 177 27.69 5.41 24.87
CA ILE A 177 28.13 5.58 23.48
C ILE A 177 27.02 6.21 22.63
N ILE A 178 25.79 5.72 22.77
CA ILE A 178 24.66 6.26 22.03
C ILE A 178 24.42 7.73 22.39
N ALA A 179 24.38 8.04 23.69
CA ALA A 179 24.20 9.41 24.17
C ALA A 179 25.32 10.34 23.69
N ALA A 180 26.58 9.91 23.76
CA ALA A 180 27.71 10.67 23.29
C ALA A 180 27.61 11.00 21.79
N SER A 181 27.18 10.03 20.97
CA SER A 181 27.00 10.23 19.54
C SER A 181 25.88 11.23 19.22
N LEU A 182 24.75 11.13 19.92
CA LEU A 182 23.61 12.03 19.76
C LEU A 182 23.98 13.46 20.19
N ILE A 183 24.60 13.62 21.38
CA ILE A 183 25.03 14.91 21.91
C ILE A 183 26.05 15.58 20.98
N SER A 184 27.04 14.82 20.49
CA SER A 184 28.01 15.36 19.53
C SER A 184 27.33 15.85 18.24
N THR A 185 26.34 15.13 17.74
CA THR A 185 25.58 15.53 16.55
C THR A 185 24.78 16.81 16.82
N ILE A 186 24.08 16.88 17.95
CA ILE A 186 23.28 18.03 18.36
C ILE A 186 24.16 19.28 18.50
N LYS A 187 25.32 19.14 19.15
CA LYS A 187 26.26 20.28 19.35
C LYS A 187 26.84 20.81 18.05
N LYS A 188 27.10 19.93 17.08
CA LYS A 188 27.75 20.32 15.81
C LYS A 188 26.77 20.76 14.72
N HIS A 189 25.61 20.18 14.68
CA HIS A 189 24.73 20.26 13.51
C HIS A 189 23.27 20.60 13.84
N GLY A 190 22.88 20.61 15.11
CA GLY A 190 21.52 20.73 15.57
C GLY A 190 20.80 19.39 15.72
N PRO A 191 19.70 19.35 16.50
CA PRO A 191 18.95 18.14 16.76
C PRO A 191 18.19 17.62 15.54
N ASP A 192 17.84 18.48 14.60
CA ASP A 192 17.17 18.15 13.33
C ASP A 192 18.01 17.26 12.39
N ARG A 193 19.31 17.12 12.67
CA ARG A 193 20.21 16.18 11.97
C ARG A 193 20.19 14.78 12.52
N ILE A 194 19.42 14.54 13.56
CA ILE A 194 19.06 13.21 14.03
C ILE A 194 17.66 12.93 13.51
N PHE A 195 17.52 11.82 12.81
CA PHE A 195 16.18 11.36 12.42
C PHE A 195 16.00 9.89 12.76
N GLY A 196 14.78 9.52 12.99
CA GLY A 196 14.41 8.14 13.26
C GLY A 196 12.94 7.91 13.01
N PHE A 197 12.56 6.65 13.03
CA PHE A 197 11.17 6.24 12.92
C PHE A 197 10.83 5.23 14.00
N THR A 198 9.56 5.12 14.32
CA THR A 198 9.06 4.24 15.36
C THR A 198 8.39 3.01 14.76
N PRO A 199 8.21 1.92 15.52
CA PRO A 199 7.44 0.77 15.06
C PRO A 199 6.00 1.16 14.66
N LEU A 200 5.35 0.27 13.90
CA LEU A 200 3.94 0.42 13.54
C LEU A 200 3.05 0.51 14.80
N PRO A 201 2.13 1.48 14.89
CA PRO A 201 1.22 1.59 16.03
C PRO A 201 0.36 0.34 16.26
N ALA A 202 0.01 -0.34 15.18
CA ALA A 202 -0.79 -1.57 15.23
C ALA A 202 -0.10 -2.73 15.97
N MET A 203 1.23 -2.74 16.04
CA MET A 203 1.98 -3.78 16.75
C MET A 203 2.00 -3.54 18.25
N SER A 204 2.27 -2.31 18.69
CA SER A 204 2.31 -1.91 20.09
C SER A 204 2.29 -0.40 20.22
N MET A 205 1.22 0.13 20.77
CA MET A 205 1.10 1.56 21.05
C MET A 205 2.19 2.05 22.00
N THR A 206 2.59 1.24 22.99
CA THR A 206 3.66 1.58 23.92
C THR A 206 5.03 1.66 23.22
N SER A 207 5.32 0.73 22.32
CA SER A 207 6.57 0.75 21.55
C SER A 207 6.63 1.94 20.61
N PHE A 208 5.53 2.24 19.93
CA PHE A 208 5.40 3.43 19.08
C PHE A 208 5.60 4.72 19.89
N ALA A 209 4.86 4.87 20.99
CA ALA A 209 4.87 6.06 21.81
C ALA A 209 6.25 6.30 22.46
N SER A 210 6.97 5.26 22.88
CA SER A 210 8.29 5.41 23.49
C SER A 210 9.33 5.94 22.51
N GLY A 211 9.33 5.44 21.27
CA GLY A 211 10.21 5.93 20.21
C GLY A 211 9.87 7.36 19.80
N ALA A 212 8.59 7.65 19.58
CA ALA A 212 8.12 8.99 19.24
C ALA A 212 8.47 10.01 20.33
N ARG A 213 8.25 9.65 21.61
CA ARG A 213 8.60 10.49 22.75
C ARG A 213 10.10 10.77 22.80
N PHE A 214 10.93 9.75 22.61
CA PHE A 214 12.40 9.89 22.64
C PHE A 214 12.87 10.90 21.57
N LEU A 215 12.44 10.73 20.33
CA LEU A 215 12.82 11.62 19.21
C LEU A 215 12.32 13.05 19.44
N SER A 216 11.07 13.20 19.88
CA SER A 216 10.47 14.51 20.16
C SER A 216 11.19 15.24 21.29
N MET A 217 11.58 14.53 22.36
CA MET A 217 12.33 15.14 23.47
C MET A 217 13.75 15.58 23.10
N LEU A 218 14.35 14.96 22.09
CA LEU A 218 15.63 15.38 21.54
C LEU A 218 15.51 16.58 20.58
N GLY A 219 14.31 16.90 20.10
CA GLY A 219 14.11 17.84 19.00
C GLY A 219 14.55 17.25 17.65
N ALA A 220 14.59 15.92 17.55
CA ALA A 220 15.00 15.20 16.36
C ALA A 220 13.87 15.15 15.31
N SER A 221 14.23 14.97 14.06
CA SER A 221 13.27 14.74 12.97
C SER A 221 12.67 13.34 13.12
N MET A 222 11.36 13.27 13.28
CA MET A 222 10.64 12.02 13.36
C MET A 222 9.94 11.75 12.03
N VAL A 223 10.22 10.60 11.46
CA VAL A 223 9.50 10.07 10.31
C VAL A 223 8.64 8.88 10.76
N SER A 224 7.49 8.74 10.13
CA SER A 224 6.64 7.58 10.34
C SER A 224 7.26 6.36 9.67
N PHE A 225 7.03 5.19 10.24
CA PHE A 225 7.38 3.94 9.57
C PHE A 225 6.68 3.81 8.21
N TYR A 226 5.46 4.27 8.13
CA TYR A 226 4.68 4.29 6.89
C TYR A 226 5.28 5.20 5.82
N ASP A 227 5.82 6.37 6.20
CA ASP A 227 6.47 7.30 5.26
C ASP A 227 7.80 6.74 4.75
N TRP A 228 8.52 6.01 5.58
CA TRP A 228 9.82 5.44 5.25
C TRP A 228 9.71 4.16 4.42
N TYR A 229 8.83 3.26 4.83
CA TYR A 229 8.77 1.91 4.28
C TYR A 229 7.80 1.77 3.13
N CYS A 230 7.00 2.79 2.92
CA CYS A 230 5.98 2.81 1.88
C CYS A 230 4.97 1.65 1.98
N ASP A 231 4.67 1.19 3.18
CA ASP A 231 3.54 0.29 3.42
C ASP A 231 2.22 0.96 3.03
N LEU A 232 2.24 2.30 3.03
CA LEU A 232 1.17 3.14 2.53
C LEU A 232 1.66 3.79 1.23
N PRO A 233 1.29 3.23 0.09
CA PRO A 233 1.83 3.64 -1.19
C PRO A 233 1.46 5.09 -1.50
N PRO A 234 2.39 5.90 -2.00
CA PRO A 234 2.12 7.29 -2.33
C PRO A 234 1.14 7.44 -3.50
N ALA A 235 1.03 6.44 -4.36
CA ALA A 235 0.10 6.47 -5.49
C ALA A 235 -1.37 6.37 -5.05
N SER A 236 -1.68 5.53 -4.06
CA SER A 236 -3.06 5.31 -3.63
C SER A 236 -3.78 6.58 -3.18
N PRO A 237 -3.21 7.43 -2.28
CA PRO A 237 -3.86 8.68 -1.91
C PRO A 237 -4.02 9.66 -3.06
N GLN A 238 -3.14 9.62 -4.04
CA GLN A 238 -3.22 10.50 -5.22
C GLN A 238 -4.33 10.06 -6.18
N ILE A 239 -4.61 8.76 -6.24
CA ILE A 239 -5.60 8.20 -7.18
C ILE A 239 -7.00 8.19 -6.58
N TRP A 240 -7.16 7.73 -5.32
CA TRP A 240 -8.48 7.59 -4.69
C TRP A 240 -8.60 8.21 -3.28
N GLY A 241 -7.61 8.96 -2.85
CA GLY A 241 -7.66 9.74 -1.60
C GLY A 241 -7.50 8.93 -0.32
N GLU A 242 -7.21 7.62 -0.40
CA GLU A 242 -7.12 6.73 0.75
C GLU A 242 -5.82 5.90 0.68
N GLN A 243 -5.23 5.65 1.83
CA GLN A 243 -3.98 4.88 1.94
C GLN A 243 -4.19 3.41 2.27
N THR A 244 -5.36 3.06 2.77
CA THR A 244 -5.63 1.72 3.27
C THR A 244 -6.40 0.88 2.28
N ASP A 245 -6.31 -0.43 2.49
CA ASP A 245 -7.04 -1.38 1.68
C ASP A 245 -8.54 -1.31 1.98
N VAL A 246 -9.31 -1.22 0.97
CA VAL A 246 -10.75 -1.45 0.97
C VAL A 246 -11.07 -2.33 -0.25
N PRO A 247 -11.98 -3.27 -0.17
CA PRO A 247 -12.85 -3.66 0.93
C PRO A 247 -12.20 -4.63 1.93
N GLU A 248 -12.96 -5.01 2.96
CA GLU A 248 -12.61 -6.10 3.89
C GLU A 248 -12.28 -7.41 3.16
N SER A 249 -11.35 -8.22 3.73
CA SER A 249 -10.95 -9.49 3.11
C SER A 249 -12.11 -10.47 2.94
N ALA A 250 -13.12 -10.42 3.80
CA ALA A 250 -14.33 -11.25 3.67
C ALA A 250 -15.14 -10.94 2.40
N ASP A 251 -15.05 -9.73 1.87
CA ASP A 251 -15.72 -9.35 0.62
C ASP A 251 -15.09 -10.02 -0.62
N TRP A 252 -13.88 -10.54 -0.51
CA TRP A 252 -13.26 -11.32 -1.60
C TRP A 252 -14.09 -12.53 -2.00
N TYR A 253 -14.88 -13.08 -1.08
CA TYR A 253 -15.84 -14.16 -1.39
C TYR A 253 -16.93 -13.75 -2.38
N ASN A 254 -17.20 -12.46 -2.51
CA ASN A 254 -18.20 -11.92 -3.44
C ASN A 254 -17.62 -11.65 -4.84
N ALA A 255 -16.30 -11.66 -4.98
CA ALA A 255 -15.65 -11.41 -6.26
C ALA A 255 -15.85 -12.59 -7.22
N GLY A 256 -16.17 -12.31 -8.47
CA GLY A 256 -16.19 -13.29 -9.56
C GLY A 256 -14.85 -13.37 -10.30
N TYR A 257 -14.05 -12.30 -10.22
CA TYR A 257 -12.70 -12.23 -10.80
C TYR A 257 -11.76 -11.42 -9.89
N ILE A 258 -10.58 -11.94 -9.63
CA ILE A 258 -9.54 -11.29 -8.82
C ILE A 258 -8.24 -11.23 -9.63
N ILE A 259 -7.69 -10.04 -9.78
CA ILE A 259 -6.29 -9.87 -10.20
C ILE A 259 -5.45 -9.66 -8.95
N SER A 260 -4.56 -10.60 -8.65
CA SER A 260 -3.56 -10.43 -7.59
C SER A 260 -2.27 -9.91 -8.21
N TRP A 261 -1.97 -8.63 -7.98
CA TRP A 261 -0.88 -7.94 -8.65
C TRP A 261 0.25 -7.60 -7.66
N GLY A 262 1.35 -8.34 -7.78
CA GLY A 262 2.52 -8.15 -6.92
C GLY A 262 2.27 -8.42 -5.44
N SER A 263 1.19 -9.11 -5.09
CA SER A 263 0.78 -9.37 -3.71
C SER A 263 0.87 -10.87 -3.37
N ASN A 264 1.96 -11.27 -2.72
CA ASN A 264 2.15 -12.66 -2.28
C ASN A 264 1.38 -12.96 -0.99
N LEU A 265 0.05 -12.97 -1.09
CA LEU A 265 -0.91 -13.09 0.02
C LEU A 265 -0.59 -14.20 1.02
N PRO A 266 -0.25 -15.44 0.60
CA PRO A 266 0.03 -16.52 1.54
C PRO A 266 1.23 -16.25 2.47
N GLN A 267 2.13 -15.35 2.09
CA GLN A 267 3.28 -14.98 2.90
C GLN A 267 3.11 -13.63 3.60
N THR A 268 2.63 -12.64 2.90
CA THR A 268 2.57 -11.26 3.41
C THR A 268 1.29 -10.94 4.16
N ARG A 269 0.21 -11.65 3.84
CA ARG A 269 -1.12 -11.54 4.48
C ARG A 269 -1.63 -12.94 4.87
N THR A 270 -0.81 -13.72 5.52
CA THR A 270 -1.10 -15.14 5.81
C THR A 270 -2.49 -15.37 6.42
N PRO A 271 -2.98 -14.59 7.38
CA PRO A 271 -4.33 -14.76 7.92
C PRO A 271 -5.46 -14.54 6.92
N ASP A 272 -5.24 -13.70 5.89
CA ASP A 272 -6.25 -13.40 4.86
C ASP A 272 -6.17 -14.36 3.66
N ALA A 273 -5.12 -15.17 3.58
CA ALA A 273 -4.88 -16.06 2.44
C ALA A 273 -6.01 -17.06 2.20
N HIS A 274 -6.74 -17.45 3.25
CA HIS A 274 -7.86 -18.37 3.12
C HIS A 274 -9.01 -17.78 2.28
N PHE A 275 -9.31 -16.49 2.42
CA PHE A 275 -10.32 -15.82 1.59
C PHE A 275 -9.96 -15.90 0.10
N TYR A 276 -8.69 -15.67 -0.23
CA TYR A 276 -8.17 -15.75 -1.59
C TYR A 276 -8.31 -17.18 -2.17
N VAL A 277 -7.94 -18.18 -1.38
CA VAL A 277 -7.99 -19.58 -1.82
C VAL A 277 -9.44 -20.09 -1.87
N GLU A 278 -10.24 -19.78 -0.87
CA GLU A 278 -11.62 -20.29 -0.73
C GLU A 278 -12.61 -19.60 -1.68
N ALA A 279 -12.33 -18.36 -2.12
CA ALA A 279 -13.13 -17.70 -3.15
C ALA A 279 -13.25 -18.54 -4.43
N ARG A 280 -12.23 -19.32 -4.77
CA ARG A 280 -12.24 -20.23 -5.92
C ARG A 280 -13.30 -21.32 -5.81
N TYR A 281 -13.61 -21.80 -4.60
CA TYR A 281 -14.69 -22.77 -4.39
C TYR A 281 -16.07 -22.18 -4.66
N ARG A 282 -16.16 -20.84 -4.74
CA ARG A 282 -17.36 -20.10 -5.13
C ARG A 282 -17.38 -19.72 -6.61
N GLY A 283 -16.39 -20.19 -7.38
CA GLY A 283 -16.28 -19.94 -8.83
C GLY A 283 -15.49 -18.70 -9.23
N THR A 284 -14.82 -18.04 -8.28
CA THR A 284 -13.94 -16.91 -8.57
C THR A 284 -12.77 -17.35 -9.43
N LYS A 285 -12.54 -16.68 -10.56
CA LYS A 285 -11.31 -16.79 -11.35
C LYS A 285 -10.24 -15.86 -10.81
N ILE A 286 -8.99 -16.29 -10.90
CA ILE A 286 -7.84 -15.54 -10.38
C ILE A 286 -6.77 -15.41 -11.46
N ALA A 287 -6.31 -14.19 -11.71
CA ALA A 287 -5.09 -13.90 -12.44
C ALA A 287 -4.01 -13.42 -11.47
N ALA A 288 -2.81 -13.99 -11.55
CA ALA A 288 -1.65 -13.56 -10.78
C ALA A 288 -0.67 -12.82 -11.68
N ILE A 289 -0.26 -11.61 -11.27
CA ILE A 289 0.75 -10.81 -11.97
C ILE A 289 1.95 -10.69 -11.04
N SER A 290 3.06 -11.32 -11.42
CA SER A 290 4.32 -11.24 -10.66
C SER A 290 5.50 -11.69 -11.51
N PRO A 291 6.72 -11.19 -11.23
CA PRO A 291 7.92 -11.55 -11.98
C PRO A 291 8.38 -13.00 -11.74
N ASP A 292 7.96 -13.62 -10.65
CA ASP A 292 8.32 -14.98 -10.27
C ASP A 292 7.09 -15.83 -9.94
N TYR A 293 7.26 -17.15 -9.95
CA TYR A 293 6.21 -18.10 -9.56
C TYR A 293 6.12 -18.19 -8.04
N ALA A 294 5.66 -17.11 -7.41
CA ALA A 294 5.49 -17.00 -5.97
C ALA A 294 4.32 -17.84 -5.43
N ASP A 295 4.20 -17.96 -4.10
CA ASP A 295 3.22 -18.87 -3.47
C ASP A 295 1.77 -18.60 -3.83
N PHE A 296 1.40 -17.37 -4.13
CA PHE A 296 0.03 -17.04 -4.54
C PHE A 296 -0.30 -17.48 -5.97
N THR A 297 0.71 -17.58 -6.82
CA THR A 297 0.56 -17.95 -8.24
C THR A 297 -0.01 -19.35 -8.41
N LYS A 298 0.31 -20.29 -7.50
CA LYS A 298 -0.21 -21.66 -7.55
C LYS A 298 -1.74 -21.77 -7.42
N PHE A 299 -2.41 -20.72 -6.96
CA PHE A 299 -3.86 -20.65 -6.84
C PHE A 299 -4.53 -19.90 -8.00
N ALA A 300 -3.75 -19.36 -8.92
CA ALA A 300 -4.25 -18.59 -10.06
C ALA A 300 -4.61 -19.50 -11.24
N ASP A 301 -5.59 -19.06 -12.04
CA ASP A 301 -5.96 -19.65 -13.32
C ASP A 301 -5.05 -19.15 -14.44
N HIS A 302 -4.55 -17.92 -14.31
CA HIS A 302 -3.59 -17.30 -15.22
C HIS A 302 -2.43 -16.69 -14.46
N TRP A 303 -1.22 -16.84 -14.99
CA TRP A 303 -0.02 -16.16 -14.49
C TRP A 303 0.61 -15.32 -15.59
N LEU A 304 0.74 -14.03 -15.33
CA LEU A 304 1.42 -13.08 -16.20
C LEU A 304 2.80 -12.76 -15.59
N PRO A 305 3.89 -13.32 -16.17
CA PRO A 305 5.26 -13.16 -15.65
C PRO A 305 5.87 -11.81 -16.06
N VAL A 306 5.35 -10.72 -15.51
CA VAL A 306 5.79 -9.36 -15.81
C VAL A 306 7.25 -9.13 -15.38
N ARG A 307 8.07 -8.53 -16.24
CA ARG A 307 9.41 -8.08 -15.84
C ARG A 307 9.30 -7.02 -14.74
N ALA A 308 10.10 -7.16 -13.68
CA ALA A 308 10.07 -6.22 -12.56
C ALA A 308 10.27 -4.77 -13.01
N GLY A 309 9.43 -3.87 -12.50
CA GLY A 309 9.46 -2.44 -12.82
C GLY A 309 8.79 -2.05 -14.15
N THR A 310 8.07 -2.97 -14.80
CA THR A 310 7.38 -2.69 -16.07
C THR A 310 5.85 -2.81 -15.96
N ASP A 311 5.35 -2.89 -14.75
CA ASP A 311 3.93 -3.05 -14.44
C ASP A 311 3.04 -1.96 -15.07
N GLY A 312 3.54 -0.72 -15.12
CA GLY A 312 2.83 0.40 -15.74
C GLY A 312 2.55 0.16 -17.23
N ALA A 313 3.46 -0.44 -17.98
CA ALA A 313 3.23 -0.75 -19.38
C ALA A 313 2.15 -1.82 -19.57
N LEU A 314 2.12 -2.82 -18.67
CA LEU A 314 1.07 -3.84 -18.66
C LEU A 314 -0.30 -3.22 -18.36
N ALA A 315 -0.38 -2.37 -17.34
CA ALA A 315 -1.62 -1.68 -16.96
C ALA A 315 -2.17 -0.80 -18.08
N MET A 316 -1.30 0.00 -18.71
CA MET A 316 -1.71 0.88 -19.83
C MET A 316 -2.26 0.10 -21.03
N ALA A 317 -1.68 -1.07 -21.33
CA ALA A 317 -2.21 -1.90 -22.39
C ALA A 317 -3.54 -2.59 -22.00
N MET A 318 -3.73 -2.95 -20.73
CA MET A 318 -5.02 -3.42 -20.25
C MET A 318 -6.08 -2.31 -20.34
N ASP A 319 -5.73 -1.08 -19.96
CA ASP A 319 -6.61 0.09 -20.11
C ASP A 319 -6.98 0.35 -21.56
N HIS A 320 -6.02 0.24 -22.50
CA HIS A 320 -6.28 0.36 -23.92
C HIS A 320 -7.35 -0.64 -24.38
N VAL A 321 -7.22 -1.92 -23.99
CA VAL A 321 -8.19 -2.97 -24.35
C VAL A 321 -9.56 -2.66 -23.76
N VAL A 322 -9.62 -2.32 -22.47
CA VAL A 322 -10.89 -2.07 -21.78
C VAL A 322 -11.60 -0.84 -22.33
N LEU A 323 -10.91 0.29 -22.50
CA LEU A 323 -11.52 1.49 -23.05
C LEU A 323 -12.00 1.29 -24.50
N LYS A 324 -11.18 0.61 -25.32
CA LYS A 324 -11.54 0.33 -26.70
C LYS A 324 -12.75 -0.58 -26.81
N GLU A 325 -12.72 -1.74 -26.16
CA GLU A 325 -13.73 -2.78 -26.37
C GLU A 325 -15.02 -2.57 -25.57
N PHE A 326 -14.94 -1.94 -24.37
CA PHE A 326 -16.07 -1.80 -23.46
C PHE A 326 -16.74 -0.41 -23.50
N TYR A 327 -16.16 0.54 -24.23
CA TYR A 327 -16.78 1.84 -24.43
C TYR A 327 -16.79 2.32 -25.88
N LEU A 328 -15.67 2.25 -26.60
CA LEU A 328 -15.58 2.81 -27.95
C LEU A 328 -16.17 1.89 -29.01
N ASP A 329 -15.80 0.62 -29.04
CA ASP A 329 -16.31 -0.35 -30.02
C ASP A 329 -17.73 -0.83 -29.68
N ARG A 330 -18.02 -1.01 -28.39
CA ARG A 330 -19.36 -1.31 -27.86
C ARG A 330 -19.66 -0.50 -26.62
N ARG A 331 -20.86 -0.02 -26.47
CA ARG A 331 -21.30 0.70 -25.27
C ARG A 331 -21.74 -0.29 -24.22
N VAL A 332 -20.95 -0.42 -23.15
CA VAL A 332 -21.29 -1.24 -21.98
C VAL A 332 -21.92 -0.34 -20.92
N PRO A 333 -23.23 -0.48 -20.62
CA PRO A 333 -23.91 0.42 -19.69
C PRO A 333 -23.29 0.42 -18.29
N TYR A 334 -22.81 -0.72 -17.82
CA TYR A 334 -22.15 -0.82 -16.52
C TYR A 334 -20.84 -0.01 -16.49
N PHE A 335 -20.01 -0.10 -17.54
CA PHE A 335 -18.77 0.69 -17.63
C PHE A 335 -19.08 2.19 -17.62
N GLU A 336 -20.06 2.61 -18.40
CA GLU A 336 -20.46 4.02 -18.51
C GLU A 336 -20.96 4.57 -17.17
N ASP A 337 -21.86 3.86 -16.49
CA ASP A 337 -22.39 4.26 -15.17
C ASP A 337 -21.30 4.29 -14.12
N TYR A 338 -20.43 3.27 -14.08
CA TYR A 338 -19.31 3.23 -13.16
C TYR A 338 -18.35 4.41 -13.38
N ALA A 339 -17.96 4.65 -14.63
CA ALA A 339 -17.04 5.73 -14.98
C ALA A 339 -17.59 7.11 -14.58
N LYS A 340 -18.89 7.34 -14.77
CA LYS A 340 -19.55 8.59 -14.38
C LYS A 340 -19.60 8.83 -12.89
N ARG A 341 -19.75 7.76 -12.07
CA ARG A 341 -19.97 7.87 -10.62
C ARG A 341 -18.70 7.78 -9.80
N PHE A 342 -17.77 6.93 -10.20
CA PHE A 342 -16.63 6.53 -9.35
C PHE A 342 -15.28 6.99 -9.87
N THR A 343 -15.23 7.73 -10.98
CA THR A 343 -13.98 8.21 -11.57
C THR A 343 -14.03 9.70 -11.92
N ASP A 344 -12.89 10.28 -12.23
CA ASP A 344 -12.75 11.64 -12.76
C ASP A 344 -12.93 11.74 -14.29
N LEU A 345 -13.18 10.63 -14.96
CA LEU A 345 -13.29 10.57 -16.42
C LEU A 345 -14.27 11.58 -17.03
N PRO A 346 -15.43 11.91 -16.43
CA PRO A 346 -16.33 12.92 -16.97
C PRO A 346 -15.91 14.38 -16.71
N PHE A 347 -14.88 14.62 -15.89
CA PHE A 347 -14.49 15.99 -15.56
C PHE A 347 -13.89 16.71 -16.76
N LEU A 348 -14.20 18.01 -16.86
CA LEU A 348 -13.65 18.88 -17.88
C LEU A 348 -12.27 19.37 -17.48
N LEU A 349 -11.37 19.44 -18.45
CA LEU A 349 -10.08 20.06 -18.30
C LEU A 349 -9.81 21.04 -19.44
N PHE A 350 -9.00 22.05 -19.18
CA PHE A 350 -8.55 22.99 -20.19
C PHE A 350 -7.51 22.35 -21.10
N LEU A 351 -7.47 22.83 -22.34
CA LEU A 351 -6.34 22.62 -23.22
C LEU A 351 -5.58 23.96 -23.32
N ASP A 352 -4.32 23.93 -22.96
CA ASP A 352 -3.44 25.08 -22.95
C ASP A 352 -2.54 25.08 -24.19
N GLU A 353 -2.33 26.27 -24.79
CA GLU A 353 -1.37 26.43 -25.87
C GLU A 353 0.02 26.63 -25.30
N GLU A 354 0.98 25.81 -25.72
CA GLU A 354 2.37 25.90 -25.34
C GLU A 354 3.27 25.94 -26.57
N GLU A 355 4.30 26.78 -26.54
CA GLU A 355 5.36 26.74 -27.54
C GLU A 355 6.39 25.68 -27.16
N ARG A 356 6.53 24.66 -28.01
CA ARG A 356 7.54 23.60 -27.83
C ARG A 356 8.25 23.32 -29.16
N ASP A 357 9.56 23.37 -29.12
CA ASP A 357 10.44 23.11 -30.29
C ASP A 357 10.08 23.94 -31.53
N GLY A 358 9.51 25.17 -31.32
CA GLY A 358 9.10 26.07 -32.38
C GLY A 358 7.73 25.78 -32.99
N GLU A 359 6.96 24.89 -32.40
CA GLU A 359 5.56 24.63 -32.75
C GLU A 359 4.63 24.98 -31.58
N THR A 360 3.47 25.59 -31.89
CA THR A 360 2.39 25.72 -30.91
C THR A 360 1.63 24.40 -30.80
N VAL A 361 1.65 23.81 -29.62
CA VAL A 361 0.95 22.57 -29.31
C VAL A 361 -0.11 22.77 -28.25
N LEU A 362 -1.20 22.02 -28.32
CA LEU A 362 -2.19 21.95 -27.25
C LEU A 362 -1.75 20.90 -26.25
N THR A 363 -1.70 21.26 -24.95
CA THR A 363 -1.37 20.34 -23.86
C THR A 363 -2.53 20.26 -22.86
N PRO A 364 -2.74 19.08 -22.21
CA PRO A 364 -3.70 18.97 -21.12
C PRO A 364 -3.34 19.90 -19.96
N GLY A 365 -4.25 20.80 -19.62
CA GLY A 365 -4.12 21.72 -18.50
C GLY A 365 -4.83 21.20 -17.22
N ARG A 366 -5.12 22.10 -16.30
CA ARG A 366 -5.87 21.77 -15.09
C ARG A 366 -7.35 21.52 -15.36
N CYS A 367 -8.00 20.79 -14.45
CA CYS A 367 -9.46 20.65 -14.49
C CYS A 367 -10.17 21.97 -14.30
N VAL A 368 -11.32 22.11 -14.97
CA VAL A 368 -12.23 23.25 -14.84
C VAL A 368 -12.87 23.21 -13.45
N ARG A 369 -12.99 24.37 -12.82
CA ARG A 369 -13.59 24.55 -11.49
C ARG A 369 -14.86 25.39 -11.57
N ALA A 370 -15.73 25.24 -10.59
CA ALA A 370 -16.94 26.06 -10.50
C ALA A 370 -16.63 27.56 -10.45
N SER A 371 -15.52 27.95 -9.82
CA SER A 371 -15.04 29.35 -9.83
C SER A 371 -14.70 29.87 -11.22
N ASP A 372 -14.24 29.02 -12.15
CA ASP A 372 -13.98 29.41 -13.53
C ASP A 372 -15.26 29.77 -14.30
N LEU A 373 -16.41 29.24 -13.87
CA LEU A 373 -17.72 29.58 -14.41
C LEU A 373 -18.34 30.83 -13.73
N GLY A 374 -17.62 31.46 -12.80
CA GLY A 374 -18.14 32.56 -12.00
C GLY A 374 -19.18 32.14 -10.96
N LEU A 375 -19.27 30.84 -10.67
CA LEU A 375 -20.19 30.33 -9.66
C LEU A 375 -19.64 30.60 -8.26
N GLY A 376 -20.51 31.09 -7.36
CA GLY A 376 -20.20 31.37 -5.98
C GLY A 376 -20.46 30.17 -5.06
N GLY A 377 -20.65 30.46 -3.76
CA GLY A 377 -20.89 29.46 -2.71
C GLY A 377 -19.63 29.04 -2.00
N ASN A 378 -19.69 27.93 -1.25
CA ASN A 378 -18.54 27.44 -0.49
C ASN A 378 -17.54 26.74 -1.40
N ASN A 379 -16.27 27.15 -1.32
CA ASN A 379 -15.12 26.52 -1.98
C ASN A 379 -15.33 26.22 -3.49
N PRO A 380 -15.79 27.17 -4.31
CA PRO A 380 -16.05 26.92 -5.74
C PRO A 380 -14.77 26.58 -6.51
N GLU A 381 -13.61 27.00 -6.01
CA GLU A 381 -12.28 26.66 -6.57
C GLU A 381 -11.89 25.19 -6.39
N TRP A 382 -12.62 24.42 -5.59
CA TRP A 382 -12.38 23.00 -5.37
C TRP A 382 -13.40 22.08 -6.06
N LYS A 383 -14.49 22.65 -6.58
CA LYS A 383 -15.57 21.90 -7.22
C LYS A 383 -15.28 21.70 -8.68
N PHE A 384 -15.29 20.44 -9.12
CA PHE A 384 -15.06 20.07 -10.51
C PHE A 384 -16.30 20.31 -11.38
N VAL A 385 -16.07 20.47 -12.66
CA VAL A 385 -17.12 20.73 -13.66
C VAL A 385 -17.20 19.55 -14.60
N ILE A 386 -18.42 19.16 -14.95
CA ILE A 386 -18.72 18.18 -16.01
C ILE A 386 -19.54 18.88 -17.13
N HIS A 387 -19.68 18.22 -18.27
CA HIS A 387 -20.70 18.56 -19.25
C HIS A 387 -21.94 17.70 -19.02
N ASP A 388 -23.06 18.32 -18.72
CA ASP A 388 -24.33 17.61 -18.54
C ASP A 388 -25.09 17.52 -19.85
N ARG A 389 -25.48 16.31 -20.26
CA ARG A 389 -26.19 16.03 -21.51
C ARG A 389 -27.58 16.66 -21.51
N THR A 390 -28.28 16.67 -20.39
CA THR A 390 -29.63 17.18 -20.25
C THR A 390 -29.68 18.69 -20.37
N ARG A 391 -28.73 19.37 -19.71
CA ARG A 391 -28.58 20.84 -19.74
C ARG A 391 -27.88 21.32 -21.02
N LYS A 392 -27.23 20.45 -21.75
CA LYS A 392 -26.36 20.74 -22.88
C LYS A 392 -25.26 21.78 -22.53
N GLY A 393 -24.70 21.67 -21.35
CA GLY A 393 -23.75 22.64 -20.86
C GLY A 393 -23.05 22.20 -19.56
N PRO A 394 -22.23 23.10 -18.97
CA PRO A 394 -21.49 22.79 -17.77
C PRO A 394 -22.40 22.64 -16.55
N ALA A 395 -22.07 21.72 -15.68
CA ALA A 395 -22.72 21.49 -14.41
C ALA A 395 -21.68 21.05 -13.35
N VAL A 396 -22.03 21.16 -12.08
CA VAL A 396 -21.12 20.86 -10.98
C VAL A 396 -21.70 19.71 -10.16
N PRO A 397 -21.19 18.49 -10.29
CA PRO A 397 -21.72 17.36 -9.54
C PRO A 397 -21.50 17.51 -8.04
N ASN A 398 -22.47 17.00 -7.26
CA ASN A 398 -22.33 16.89 -5.81
C ASN A 398 -21.33 15.80 -5.46
N GLY A 399 -20.37 16.05 -4.57
CA GLY A 399 -19.48 15.00 -4.12
C GLY A 399 -18.00 15.32 -4.10
N SER A 400 -17.60 16.53 -4.43
CA SER A 400 -16.22 16.97 -4.17
C SER A 400 -16.06 17.26 -2.69
N ILE A 401 -14.99 16.99 -2.06
CA ILE A 401 -14.34 17.47 -0.82
C ILE A 401 -15.26 17.98 0.34
N GLY A 402 -16.59 18.00 0.19
CA GLY A 402 -17.53 18.77 1.00
C GLY A 402 -17.44 18.55 2.50
N SER A 403 -17.56 17.33 3.00
CA SER A 403 -17.66 17.08 4.45
C SER A 403 -16.39 17.45 5.21
N ARG A 404 -15.23 17.39 4.59
CA ARG A 404 -13.95 17.74 5.21
C ARG A 404 -13.81 19.23 5.51
N TYR A 405 -14.54 20.06 4.79
CA TYR A 405 -14.50 21.51 4.88
C TYR A 405 -15.84 22.13 5.32
N GLY A 406 -16.67 21.33 5.95
CA GLY A 406 -17.96 21.77 6.49
C GLY A 406 -19.14 21.72 5.50
N GLU A 407 -18.95 21.16 4.33
CA GLU A 407 -20.02 20.84 3.38
C GLU A 407 -20.38 19.35 3.46
N GLU A 408 -21.64 19.02 3.32
CA GLU A 408 -22.05 17.63 3.10
C GLU A 408 -21.65 17.19 1.69
N GLY A 409 -20.62 16.38 1.59
CA GLY A 409 -20.24 15.72 0.34
C GLY A 409 -20.89 14.36 0.26
N THR A 410 -21.64 14.15 -0.80
CA THR A 410 -22.06 12.81 -1.19
C THR A 410 -21.38 12.52 -2.51
N TRP A 411 -20.29 11.88 -2.56
CA TRP A 411 -19.65 11.50 -3.83
C TRP A 411 -20.64 11.56 -5.02
N ASN A 412 -20.19 11.66 -6.23
CA ASN A 412 -21.07 11.75 -7.42
C ASN A 412 -22.03 10.55 -7.61
N LEU A 413 -22.16 9.72 -6.59
CA LEU A 413 -23.06 8.56 -6.52
C LEU A 413 -24.53 8.90 -6.77
N GLU A 414 -24.96 10.08 -6.33
CA GLU A 414 -26.34 10.54 -6.52
C GLU A 414 -26.58 11.18 -7.88
N MET A 415 -25.52 11.49 -8.64
CA MET A 415 -25.61 12.14 -9.96
C MET A 415 -26.49 13.40 -9.92
N ARG A 416 -26.23 14.28 -8.95
CA ARG A 416 -26.96 15.53 -8.76
C ARG A 416 -26.04 16.74 -8.76
N ASP A 417 -26.57 17.85 -9.23
CA ASP A 417 -25.88 19.15 -9.19
C ASP A 417 -25.79 19.66 -7.75
N CYS A 418 -24.65 20.23 -7.37
CA CYS A 418 -24.42 20.71 -6.01
C CYS A 418 -25.12 22.03 -5.71
N TYR A 419 -25.58 22.79 -6.70
CA TYR A 419 -26.22 24.08 -6.52
C TYR A 419 -27.75 23.99 -6.51
N ASP A 420 -28.35 23.32 -7.48
CA ASP A 420 -29.81 23.25 -7.61
C ASP A 420 -30.39 21.85 -7.37
N ARG A 421 -29.55 20.87 -7.09
CA ARG A 421 -29.93 19.47 -6.80
C ARG A 421 -30.65 18.76 -7.94
N ALA A 422 -30.63 19.31 -9.15
CA ALA A 422 -31.20 18.64 -10.31
C ALA A 422 -30.38 17.40 -10.69
N ASP A 423 -31.05 16.41 -11.25
CA ASP A 423 -30.40 15.20 -11.75
C ASP A 423 -29.45 15.52 -12.91
N LEU A 424 -28.31 14.84 -12.96
CA LEU A 424 -27.28 15.01 -13.97
C LEU A 424 -27.10 13.74 -14.82
N ASP A 425 -26.79 13.93 -16.10
CA ASP A 425 -26.27 12.90 -16.99
C ASP A 425 -24.92 13.34 -17.57
N PRO A 426 -23.81 13.10 -16.85
CA PRO A 426 -22.48 13.47 -17.31
C PRO A 426 -22.13 12.82 -18.64
N VAL A 427 -21.46 13.58 -19.51
CA VAL A 427 -20.89 13.09 -20.76
C VAL A 427 -19.48 12.58 -20.48
N LEU A 428 -19.16 11.36 -20.88
CA LEU A 428 -17.79 10.84 -20.80
C LEU A 428 -16.91 11.36 -21.92
N SER A 429 -17.43 11.40 -23.15
CA SER A 429 -16.69 11.87 -24.32
C SER A 429 -17.46 12.92 -25.07
N TYR A 430 -16.79 13.98 -25.47
CA TYR A 430 -17.38 14.97 -26.36
C TYR A 430 -17.70 14.43 -27.79
N ALA A 431 -17.07 13.33 -28.18
CA ALA A 431 -17.42 12.63 -29.42
C ALA A 431 -18.89 12.16 -29.45
N ASP A 432 -19.51 11.98 -28.26
CA ASP A 432 -20.90 11.54 -28.13
C ASP A 432 -21.92 12.67 -28.32
N LEU A 433 -21.48 13.90 -28.51
CA LEU A 433 -22.34 15.07 -28.64
C LEU A 433 -22.59 15.52 -30.07
N GLY A 434 -22.04 14.81 -31.08
CA GLY A 434 -22.32 15.03 -32.48
C GLY A 434 -21.66 16.26 -33.12
N ASP A 435 -22.33 16.89 -34.09
CA ASP A 435 -21.74 17.81 -35.07
C ASP A 435 -21.15 19.13 -34.53
N GLU A 436 -21.41 19.51 -33.30
CA GLU A 436 -20.81 20.70 -32.67
C GLU A 436 -19.43 20.45 -32.08
N THR A 437 -18.89 19.24 -32.23
CA THR A 437 -17.61 18.83 -31.65
C THR A 437 -16.48 19.04 -32.65
N GLU A 438 -15.54 19.89 -32.32
CA GLU A 438 -14.30 20.10 -33.06
C GLU A 438 -13.24 19.10 -32.58
N TRP A 439 -12.38 18.62 -33.49
CA TRP A 439 -11.26 17.75 -33.13
C TRP A 439 -9.95 18.51 -33.26
N LYS A 440 -9.09 18.39 -32.23
CA LYS A 440 -7.75 18.99 -32.19
C LYS A 440 -6.71 17.95 -31.78
N LEU A 441 -5.48 18.15 -32.22
CA LEU A 441 -4.35 17.36 -31.77
C LEU A 441 -3.83 17.92 -30.45
N ALA A 442 -3.84 17.12 -29.40
CA ALA A 442 -3.20 17.41 -28.11
C ALA A 442 -1.89 16.64 -27.99
N ALA A 443 -0.90 17.27 -27.38
CA ALA A 443 0.43 16.70 -27.18
C ALA A 443 0.55 16.10 -25.77
N PHE A 444 1.11 14.91 -25.71
CA PHE A 444 1.33 14.16 -24.48
C PHE A 444 2.82 13.86 -24.32
N PRO A 445 3.43 14.19 -23.17
CA PRO A 445 4.80 13.77 -22.89
C PRO A 445 4.85 12.26 -22.68
N VAL A 446 5.77 11.61 -23.36
CA VAL A 446 6.08 10.19 -23.20
C VAL A 446 7.57 10.02 -23.01
N PHE A 447 7.96 9.04 -22.19
CA PHE A 447 9.35 8.69 -21.97
C PHE A 447 9.62 7.34 -22.65
N PHE A 448 10.15 7.39 -23.84
CA PHE A 448 10.47 6.21 -24.61
C PHE A 448 12.00 6.09 -24.76
N GLU A 449 12.52 4.90 -24.52
CA GLU A 449 13.98 4.62 -24.56
C GLU A 449 14.82 5.58 -23.70
N GLY A 450 14.25 6.06 -22.58
CA GLY A 450 14.95 6.97 -21.66
C GLY A 450 15.02 8.42 -22.14
N GLN A 451 14.36 8.77 -23.25
CA GLN A 451 14.29 10.13 -23.76
C GLN A 451 12.86 10.66 -23.69
N PRO A 452 12.67 11.92 -23.21
CA PRO A 452 11.38 12.56 -23.29
C PRO A 452 11.04 12.88 -24.77
N SER A 453 9.83 12.53 -25.17
CA SER A 453 9.28 12.87 -26.49
C SER A 453 7.83 13.30 -26.36
N LEU A 454 7.30 13.95 -27.41
CA LEU A 454 5.89 14.31 -27.49
C LEU A 454 5.19 13.39 -28.47
N ARG A 455 4.06 12.86 -28.04
CA ARG A 455 3.07 12.20 -28.89
C ARG A 455 1.88 13.10 -29.07
N LYS A 456 1.30 13.10 -30.27
CA LYS A 456 0.09 13.88 -30.58
C LYS A 456 -1.09 12.93 -30.77
N GLY A 457 -2.19 13.14 -30.04
CA GLY A 457 -3.43 12.39 -30.16
C GLY A 457 -4.63 13.31 -30.40
N ALA A 458 -5.55 12.89 -31.25
CA ALA A 458 -6.76 13.66 -31.52
C ALA A 458 -7.73 13.58 -30.34
N VAL A 459 -8.19 14.74 -29.88
CA VAL A 459 -9.20 14.89 -28.83
C VAL A 459 -10.37 15.72 -29.29
N PRO A 460 -11.61 15.37 -28.98
CA PRO A 460 -12.77 16.20 -29.26
C PRO A 460 -12.81 17.35 -28.24
N VAL A 461 -13.04 18.56 -28.75
CA VAL A 461 -12.99 19.78 -27.93
C VAL A 461 -14.24 20.63 -28.11
N ARG A 462 -14.53 21.42 -27.09
CA ARG A 462 -15.55 22.50 -27.14
C ARG A 462 -15.00 23.77 -26.55
N ARG A 463 -15.64 24.89 -26.88
CA ARG A 463 -15.36 26.19 -26.28
C ARG A 463 -16.25 26.37 -25.05
N LEU A 464 -15.64 26.77 -23.96
CA LEU A 464 -16.32 27.05 -22.70
C LEU A 464 -16.09 28.51 -22.32
N ALA A 465 -17.19 29.24 -22.10
CA ALA A 465 -17.11 30.58 -21.54
C ALA A 465 -16.71 30.50 -20.06
N VAL A 466 -15.61 31.14 -19.71
CA VAL A 466 -15.07 31.17 -18.33
C VAL A 466 -14.82 32.63 -17.90
N THR A 467 -14.86 32.86 -16.61
CA THR A 467 -14.56 34.15 -16.00
C THR A 467 -13.07 34.22 -15.68
N GLY A 468 -12.34 35.08 -16.35
CA GLY A 468 -10.93 35.30 -16.09
C GLY A 468 -10.68 35.93 -14.71
N ALA A 469 -9.42 35.94 -14.27
CA ALA A 469 -9.01 36.55 -13.02
C ALA A 469 -9.30 38.06 -12.95
N ASP A 470 -9.43 38.71 -14.11
CA ASP A 470 -9.82 40.13 -14.26
C ASP A 470 -11.34 40.34 -14.27
N GLY A 471 -12.13 39.28 -14.07
CA GLY A 471 -13.59 39.29 -14.09
C GLY A 471 -14.21 39.36 -15.49
N LYS A 472 -13.40 39.27 -16.55
CA LYS A 472 -13.91 39.29 -17.93
C LYS A 472 -14.21 37.86 -18.40
N GLN A 473 -15.25 37.77 -19.25
CA GLN A 473 -15.57 36.53 -19.92
C GLN A 473 -14.55 36.27 -21.04
N GLN A 474 -14.06 35.04 -21.11
CA GLN A 474 -13.19 34.56 -22.17
C GLN A 474 -13.60 33.14 -22.58
N GLU A 475 -13.37 32.78 -23.79
CA GLU A 475 -13.58 31.41 -24.26
C GLU A 475 -12.29 30.62 -24.17
N ARG A 476 -12.39 29.43 -23.63
CA ARG A 476 -11.26 28.49 -23.55
C ARG A 476 -11.66 27.13 -24.11
N LEU A 477 -10.69 26.45 -24.73
CA LEU A 477 -10.88 25.07 -25.17
C LEU A 477 -10.89 24.14 -23.96
N VAL A 478 -11.86 23.23 -23.96
CA VAL A 478 -12.01 22.17 -22.96
C VAL A 478 -12.28 20.83 -23.61
N THR A 479 -11.89 19.78 -22.92
CA THR A 479 -12.21 18.39 -23.26
C THR A 479 -12.47 17.60 -21.97
N THR A 480 -12.82 16.32 -22.06
CA THR A 480 -13.00 15.47 -20.88
C THR A 480 -11.71 14.73 -20.52
N VAL A 481 -11.57 14.32 -19.26
CA VAL A 481 -10.46 13.46 -18.82
C VAL A 481 -10.48 12.13 -19.61
N PHE A 482 -11.66 11.57 -19.88
CA PHE A 482 -11.81 10.38 -20.71
C PHE A 482 -11.18 10.55 -22.10
N ASP A 483 -11.47 11.66 -22.77
CA ASP A 483 -10.96 11.93 -24.12
C ASP A 483 -9.44 12.08 -24.15
N ILE A 484 -8.87 12.69 -23.09
CA ILE A 484 -7.42 12.76 -22.90
C ILE A 484 -6.83 11.36 -22.67
N LEU A 485 -7.45 10.55 -21.81
CA LEU A 485 -6.98 9.19 -21.54
C LEU A 485 -6.99 8.34 -22.80
N ALA A 486 -8.09 8.32 -23.55
CA ALA A 486 -8.20 7.56 -24.80
C ALA A 486 -7.14 7.98 -25.83
N ALA A 487 -6.90 9.29 -26.00
CA ALA A 487 -5.87 9.80 -26.88
C ALA A 487 -4.45 9.47 -26.39
N SER A 488 -4.19 9.56 -25.07
CA SER A 488 -2.90 9.23 -24.49
C SER A 488 -2.53 7.75 -24.64
N LEU A 489 -3.51 6.86 -24.69
CA LEU A 489 -3.34 5.43 -24.92
C LEU A 489 -3.28 5.04 -26.42
N ALA A 490 -3.16 6.01 -27.31
CA ALA A 490 -3.08 5.80 -28.76
C ALA A 490 -4.29 5.10 -29.40
N ILE A 491 -5.45 5.18 -28.78
CA ILE A 491 -6.65 4.56 -29.34
C ILE A 491 -7.10 5.36 -30.58
N ASP A 492 -7.16 4.69 -31.74
CA ASP A 492 -7.63 5.32 -32.98
C ASP A 492 -9.14 5.59 -32.95
N ARG A 493 -9.51 6.84 -33.19
CA ARG A 493 -10.89 7.30 -33.26
C ARG A 493 -11.21 7.94 -34.63
N GLY A 494 -10.31 7.74 -35.61
CA GLY A 494 -10.51 8.19 -36.99
C GLY A 494 -10.22 9.68 -37.26
N HIS A 495 -9.55 10.39 -36.30
CA HIS A 495 -9.29 11.83 -36.42
C HIS A 495 -7.80 12.20 -36.47
N GLY A 496 -6.92 11.21 -36.69
CA GLY A 496 -5.47 11.40 -36.85
C GLY A 496 -4.70 11.46 -35.53
N GLY A 497 -3.43 11.77 -35.65
CA GLY A 497 -2.44 11.73 -34.54
C GLY A 497 -1.61 10.44 -34.56
N ASP A 498 -0.83 10.24 -33.50
CA ASP A 498 0.01 9.05 -33.31
C ASP A 498 -0.83 7.91 -32.73
N VAL A 499 -1.65 7.29 -33.56
CA VAL A 499 -2.61 6.26 -33.15
C VAL A 499 -2.13 4.86 -33.53
N ALA A 500 -2.64 3.86 -32.84
CA ALA A 500 -2.35 2.46 -33.12
C ALA A 500 -3.13 1.96 -34.33
N SER A 501 -2.46 1.22 -35.22
CA SER A 501 -3.11 0.54 -36.33
C SER A 501 -3.87 -0.73 -35.93
N GLY A 502 -3.61 -1.24 -34.72
CA GLY A 502 -4.20 -2.43 -34.12
C GLY A 502 -3.43 -2.90 -32.91
N TYR A 503 -3.86 -4.02 -32.32
CA TYR A 503 -3.19 -4.60 -31.14
C TYR A 503 -1.79 -5.12 -31.42
N GLU A 504 -1.49 -5.46 -32.66
CA GLU A 504 -0.20 -5.96 -33.14
C GLU A 504 0.81 -4.84 -33.42
N ASP A 505 0.42 -3.59 -33.29
CA ASP A 505 1.28 -2.44 -33.55
C ASP A 505 2.24 -2.19 -32.38
N ALA A 506 3.39 -2.87 -32.37
CA ALA A 506 4.40 -2.74 -31.33
C ALA A 506 5.08 -1.35 -31.25
N ARG A 507 4.84 -0.45 -32.24
CA ARG A 507 5.38 0.91 -32.24
C ARG A 507 4.44 1.92 -31.62
N ALA A 508 3.15 1.62 -31.62
CA ALA A 508 2.15 2.49 -31.04
C ALA A 508 2.10 2.28 -29.51
N TYR A 509 2.09 3.38 -28.80
CA TYR A 509 2.10 3.42 -27.34
C TYR A 509 0.86 2.72 -26.76
N ALA A 510 1.08 2.00 -25.64
CA ALA A 510 0.03 1.31 -24.88
C ALA A 510 -0.74 0.20 -25.63
N THR A 511 -0.26 -0.28 -26.78
CA THR A 511 -0.88 -1.45 -27.40
C THR A 511 -0.45 -2.76 -26.71
N PRO A 512 -1.21 -3.84 -26.90
CA PRO A 512 -0.80 -5.17 -26.45
C PRO A 512 0.58 -5.61 -26.93
N ALA A 513 0.92 -5.39 -28.19
CA ALA A 513 2.24 -5.74 -28.73
C ALA A 513 3.37 -4.84 -28.20
N TRP A 514 3.10 -3.56 -27.96
CA TRP A 514 4.05 -2.65 -27.35
C TRP A 514 4.43 -3.09 -25.93
N GLN A 515 3.42 -3.43 -25.11
CA GLN A 515 3.68 -3.89 -23.75
C GLN A 515 4.45 -5.23 -23.71
N GLU A 516 4.17 -6.16 -24.64
CA GLU A 516 4.85 -7.44 -24.70
C GLU A 516 6.36 -7.26 -24.86
N ALA A 517 6.79 -6.33 -25.73
CA ALA A 517 8.20 -6.00 -25.92
C ALA A 517 8.87 -5.50 -24.63
N ILE A 518 8.15 -4.76 -23.80
CA ILE A 518 8.65 -4.18 -22.54
C ILE A 518 8.56 -5.19 -21.39
N THR A 519 7.40 -5.77 -21.18
CA THR A 519 7.07 -6.57 -19.99
C THR A 519 7.45 -8.04 -20.13
N GLY A 520 7.52 -8.54 -21.36
CA GLY A 520 7.69 -9.97 -21.66
C GLY A 520 6.41 -10.80 -21.47
N VAL A 521 5.28 -10.19 -21.12
CA VAL A 521 3.98 -10.85 -21.02
C VAL A 521 3.38 -10.98 -22.42
N PRO A 522 3.00 -12.19 -22.91
CA PRO A 522 2.37 -12.34 -24.20
C PRO A 522 1.12 -11.48 -24.35
N ALA A 523 0.98 -10.80 -25.48
CA ALA A 523 -0.15 -9.91 -25.74
C ALA A 523 -1.49 -10.62 -25.59
N GLU A 524 -1.60 -11.86 -26.08
CA GLU A 524 -2.82 -12.68 -26.00
C GLU A 524 -3.24 -12.99 -24.57
N ASP A 525 -2.30 -13.26 -23.68
CA ASP A 525 -2.58 -13.56 -22.27
C ASP A 525 -3.03 -12.30 -21.52
N MET A 526 -2.39 -11.16 -21.79
CA MET A 526 -2.81 -9.86 -21.26
C MET A 526 -4.21 -9.48 -21.73
N ILE A 527 -4.48 -9.57 -23.03
CA ILE A 527 -5.81 -9.30 -23.61
C ILE A 527 -6.88 -10.18 -22.97
N ARG A 528 -6.58 -11.48 -22.80
CA ARG A 528 -7.49 -12.44 -22.15
C ARG A 528 -7.84 -12.00 -20.74
N VAL A 529 -6.85 -11.67 -19.93
CA VAL A 529 -7.07 -11.24 -18.53
C VAL A 529 -7.85 -9.93 -18.48
N ALA A 530 -7.52 -8.94 -19.32
CA ALA A 530 -8.25 -7.67 -19.39
C ALA A 530 -9.73 -7.87 -19.76
N ARG A 531 -10.01 -8.70 -20.77
CA ARG A 531 -11.37 -9.03 -21.20
C ARG A 531 -12.14 -9.78 -20.12
N GLU A 532 -11.57 -10.84 -19.55
CA GLU A 532 -12.22 -11.63 -18.50
C GLU A 532 -12.57 -10.79 -17.27
N PHE A 533 -11.68 -9.87 -16.88
CA PHE A 533 -11.90 -8.94 -15.79
C PHE A 533 -13.09 -8.00 -16.07
N ALA A 534 -13.11 -7.39 -17.23
CA ALA A 534 -14.16 -6.45 -17.62
C ALA A 534 -15.50 -7.15 -17.93
N ASP A 535 -15.48 -8.29 -18.61
CA ASP A 535 -16.69 -9.11 -18.87
C ASP A 535 -17.32 -9.60 -17.56
N ASN A 536 -16.50 -9.99 -16.58
CA ASN A 536 -17.03 -10.37 -15.27
C ASN A 536 -17.67 -9.17 -14.56
N ALA A 537 -17.05 -8.00 -14.62
CA ALA A 537 -17.62 -6.78 -14.03
C ALA A 537 -18.97 -6.44 -14.66
N GLU A 538 -19.08 -6.49 -16.00
CA GLU A 538 -20.33 -6.27 -16.72
C GLU A 538 -21.43 -7.26 -16.29
N ARG A 539 -21.13 -8.56 -16.30
CA ARG A 539 -22.11 -9.61 -15.98
C ARG A 539 -22.57 -9.62 -14.53
N THR A 540 -21.71 -9.19 -13.60
CA THR A 540 -21.96 -9.33 -12.16
C THR A 540 -22.28 -8.01 -11.47
N GLY A 541 -22.32 -6.89 -12.19
CA GLY A 541 -22.50 -5.57 -11.61
C GLY A 541 -21.29 -5.14 -10.76
N GLY A 542 -20.06 -5.43 -11.24
CA GLY A 542 -18.84 -4.92 -10.65
C GLY A 542 -18.06 -5.87 -9.75
N ARG A 543 -18.35 -7.15 -9.74
CA ARG A 543 -17.66 -8.12 -8.86
C ARG A 543 -16.30 -8.55 -9.41
N SER A 544 -15.52 -7.60 -9.89
CA SER A 544 -14.12 -7.75 -10.30
C SER A 544 -13.26 -6.85 -9.44
N MET A 545 -12.13 -7.35 -8.94
CA MET A 545 -11.26 -6.57 -8.07
C MET A 545 -9.79 -6.83 -8.32
N ILE A 546 -8.96 -5.87 -7.93
CA ILE A 546 -7.50 -5.98 -7.98
C ILE A 546 -6.96 -5.91 -6.55
N ILE A 547 -6.15 -6.89 -6.16
CA ILE A 547 -5.40 -6.88 -4.90
C ILE A 547 -3.96 -6.50 -5.24
N MET A 548 -3.59 -5.26 -4.91
CA MET A 548 -2.29 -4.73 -5.24
C MET A 548 -1.29 -4.93 -4.11
N GLY A 549 -0.07 -5.31 -4.46
CA GLY A 549 1.07 -5.33 -3.55
C GLY A 549 1.86 -4.02 -3.57
N ALA A 550 2.71 -3.85 -2.56
CA ALA A 550 3.51 -2.63 -2.39
C ALA A 550 4.38 -2.28 -3.61
N GLY A 551 4.92 -3.28 -4.32
CA GLY A 551 5.80 -3.05 -5.48
C GLY A 551 5.12 -2.34 -6.66
N VAL A 552 3.82 -2.45 -6.82
CA VAL A 552 3.05 -1.75 -7.86
C VAL A 552 2.72 -0.32 -7.42
N ASN A 553 2.57 -0.10 -6.12
CA ASN A 553 2.17 1.19 -5.55
C ASN A 553 3.35 2.15 -5.36
N HIS A 554 4.58 1.68 -5.47
CA HIS A 554 5.80 2.46 -5.35
C HIS A 554 6.37 2.80 -6.72
#